data_3e9760babe758658f26124dceada9621
#
_entry.id   3e9760babe758658f26124dceada9621
#
_cell.length_a   1.000
_cell.length_b   1.000
_cell.length_c   1.000
_cell.angle_alpha   90.00
_cell.angle_beta   90.00
_cell.angle_gamma   90.00
#
_symmetry.space_group_name_H-M   'P 1'
#
loop_
_entity.id
_entity.type
_entity.pdbx_description
1 polymer ?
#
loop_
_entity_poly.entity_id
_entity_poly.type
_entity_poly.pdbx_seq_one_letter_code
_entity_poly.pdbx_strand_id
1 'polypeptide(L)'
;MKRGFFLLLLLVSVSLPALAKSKNRSVFDKDHMNVSLYGRYCHMLDGHGLYKNMLDTYGSPMAGVQMGFATEPSDSSWWANAYNYPQLTFGFSYDGAGNLRTKPGTRMGDFYSIYAALEFDFFRAGFFSLGPVIELGASFSTSRYDPLRNPANKFIGSTLVADLSGGVEAKFRVHPHWEIALTGYLIHHSNGMTRVPNWGTNQAAVGAKVRYYMAPQETKRRISLEKPAFPKGLRWNVYTAAGVHSCSIEQNALQKAGESGYPVKPRLRMLVGVEGAWRYSRLLSTGLGIEGNYAANTYRENDLILEGREDPKGYSPFYTSVHLVQNIHYQNLSFHLAWGVYTFKRTGLAEDMGRCFQRIGARYHLPAFKVGQMFLGFDMRAHFLDRSYCLEYSAGITF
;
A
#
# COMPACT_ATOMS: atom_id res chain seq x y z
N MET A 1 9.50 -8.75 -16.26
CA MET A 1 8.24 -8.98 -15.56
C MET A 1 8.31 -9.99 -14.41
N LYS A 2 9.11 -11.05 -14.48
CA LYS A 2 9.25 -12.06 -13.39
C LYS A 2 10.01 -11.56 -12.15
N ARG A 3 10.84 -10.52 -12.27
CA ARG A 3 11.72 -10.07 -11.17
C ARG A 3 11.05 -9.21 -10.08
N GLY A 4 10.03 -8.41 -10.39
CA GLY A 4 9.33 -7.59 -9.38
C GLY A 4 8.38 -8.39 -8.48
N PHE A 5 7.77 -9.45 -9.02
CA PHE A 5 6.94 -10.39 -8.27
C PHE A 5 7.76 -11.20 -7.26
N PHE A 6 9.00 -11.55 -7.65
CA PHE A 6 9.94 -12.25 -6.77
C PHE A 6 10.35 -11.38 -5.56
N LEU A 7 10.48 -10.06 -5.74
CA LEU A 7 10.83 -9.14 -4.64
C LEU A 7 9.69 -8.98 -3.64
N LEU A 8 8.44 -8.91 -4.09
CA LEU A 8 7.26 -8.83 -3.21
C LEU A 8 7.07 -10.15 -2.43
N LEU A 9 7.22 -11.30 -3.10
CA LEU A 9 7.22 -12.61 -2.47
C LEU A 9 8.43 -12.78 -1.52
N LEU A 10 9.60 -12.23 -1.86
CA LEU A 10 10.78 -12.25 -1.01
C LEU A 10 10.58 -11.38 0.24
N LEU A 11 9.96 -10.20 0.12
CA LEU A 11 9.61 -9.34 1.26
C LEU A 11 8.61 -10.04 2.20
N VAL A 12 7.61 -10.72 1.65
CA VAL A 12 6.66 -11.52 2.44
C VAL A 12 7.34 -12.75 3.03
N SER A 13 8.20 -13.46 2.28
CA SER A 13 8.87 -14.67 2.76
C SER A 13 10.00 -14.40 3.75
N VAL A 14 10.70 -13.28 3.65
CA VAL A 14 11.77 -12.87 4.59
C VAL A 14 11.19 -12.32 5.89
N SER A 15 9.96 -11.76 5.87
CA SER A 15 9.29 -11.32 7.10
C SER A 15 8.78 -12.48 7.97
N LEU A 16 8.47 -13.62 7.38
CA LEU A 16 7.94 -14.80 8.10
C LEU A 16 8.92 -15.41 9.12
N PRO A 17 10.22 -15.62 8.82
CA PRO A 17 11.15 -16.21 9.80
C PRO A 17 11.58 -15.28 10.93
N ALA A 18 11.55 -13.96 10.71
CA ALA A 18 11.97 -13.00 11.73
C ALA A 18 10.93 -12.82 12.86
N LEU A 19 9.65 -13.11 12.57
CA LEU A 19 8.59 -13.19 13.57
C LEU A 19 8.70 -14.44 14.46
N ALA A 20 9.43 -15.46 13.99
CA ALA A 20 9.52 -16.78 14.65
C ALA A 20 10.64 -16.95 15.69
N LYS A 21 11.53 -15.98 15.89
CA LYS A 21 12.73 -16.11 16.77
C LYS A 21 12.60 -15.46 18.15
N SER A 22 11.42 -15.45 18.75
CA SER A 22 11.31 -15.27 20.20
C SER A 22 11.39 -16.64 20.88
N LYS A 23 12.19 -16.79 21.93
CA LYS A 23 12.31 -18.01 22.72
C LYS A 23 10.99 -18.43 23.42
N ASN A 24 9.96 -17.62 23.36
CA ASN A 24 8.64 -17.83 23.93
C ASN A 24 7.61 -17.87 22.80
N ARG A 25 7.01 -19.02 22.56
CA ARG A 25 5.89 -19.34 21.65
C ARG A 25 5.86 -18.58 20.33
N SER A 26 5.90 -19.29 19.23
CA SER A 26 5.76 -18.74 17.89
C SER A 26 4.41 -18.05 17.74
N VAL A 27 4.36 -16.86 17.11
CA VAL A 27 3.10 -16.21 16.69
C VAL A 27 2.27 -17.13 15.77
N PHE A 28 2.91 -18.11 15.14
CA PHE A 28 2.28 -19.11 14.28
C PHE A 28 1.88 -20.39 15.01
N ASP A 29 1.72 -20.36 16.34
CA ASP A 29 1.18 -21.49 17.10
C ASP A 29 -0.29 -21.71 16.73
N LYS A 30 -0.70 -23.00 16.66
CA LYS A 30 -2.09 -23.39 16.37
C LYS A 30 -3.10 -22.77 17.35
N ASP A 31 -2.72 -22.54 18.60
CA ASP A 31 -3.58 -21.96 19.62
C ASP A 31 -3.89 -20.48 19.35
N HIS A 32 -3.07 -19.82 18.55
CA HIS A 32 -3.26 -18.45 18.08
C HIS A 32 -3.98 -18.38 16.73
N MET A 33 -4.17 -19.53 16.06
CA MET A 33 -4.70 -19.59 14.72
C MET A 33 -6.22 -19.40 14.70
N ASN A 34 -6.67 -18.67 13.70
CA ASN A 34 -8.09 -18.53 13.39
C ASN A 34 -8.31 -18.51 11.87
N VAL A 35 -9.53 -18.82 11.47
CA VAL A 35 -9.98 -18.75 10.08
C VAL A 35 -11.19 -17.85 10.01
N SER A 36 -11.27 -17.01 8.99
CA SER A 36 -12.41 -16.11 8.76
C SER A 36 -12.93 -16.23 7.35
N LEU A 37 -14.25 -16.04 7.24
CA LEU A 37 -14.95 -15.81 5.99
C LEU A 37 -15.58 -14.42 6.04
N TYR A 38 -15.56 -13.69 4.93
CA TYR A 38 -16.21 -12.40 4.86
C TYR A 38 -16.88 -12.16 3.52
N GLY A 39 -17.92 -11.32 3.56
CA GLY A 39 -18.57 -10.75 2.40
C GLY A 39 -18.67 -9.24 2.56
N ARG A 40 -18.43 -8.50 1.47
CA ARG A 40 -18.52 -7.04 1.42
C ARG A 40 -19.30 -6.61 0.17
N TYR A 41 -20.00 -5.51 0.28
CA TYR A 41 -20.52 -4.76 -0.85
C TYR A 41 -19.58 -3.59 -1.10
N CYS A 42 -18.99 -3.54 -2.27
CA CYS A 42 -18.05 -2.52 -2.70
C CYS A 42 -18.77 -1.49 -3.57
N HIS A 43 -18.45 -0.22 -3.43
CA HIS A 43 -18.96 0.88 -4.24
C HIS A 43 -17.79 1.70 -4.80
N MET A 44 -17.72 1.84 -6.12
CA MET A 44 -16.69 2.64 -6.81
C MET A 44 -16.85 4.12 -6.45
N LEU A 45 -15.77 4.72 -5.98
CA LEU A 45 -15.71 6.14 -5.63
C LEU A 45 -15.21 6.96 -6.82
N ASP A 46 -16.09 7.68 -7.48
CA ASP A 46 -15.77 8.57 -8.61
C ASP A 46 -15.54 10.01 -8.14
N GLY A 47 -14.40 10.25 -7.48
CA GLY A 47 -14.06 11.56 -6.91
C GLY A 47 -13.96 12.71 -7.93
N HIS A 48 -13.74 12.41 -9.20
CA HIS A 48 -13.54 13.42 -10.26
C HIS A 48 -14.58 13.35 -11.39
N GLY A 49 -15.58 12.51 -11.26
CA GLY A 49 -16.58 12.29 -12.30
C GLY A 49 -16.02 11.64 -13.57
N LEU A 50 -14.88 10.95 -13.44
CA LEU A 50 -14.22 10.29 -14.58
C LEU A 50 -14.86 8.93 -14.91
N TYR A 51 -15.34 8.24 -13.87
CA TYR A 51 -15.89 6.88 -14.03
C TYR A 51 -17.23 6.87 -14.75
N LYS A 52 -18.01 7.95 -14.68
CA LYS A 52 -19.28 8.12 -15.39
C LYS A 52 -19.16 7.90 -16.92
N ASN A 53 -17.97 8.10 -17.48
CA ASN A 53 -17.72 7.87 -18.89
C ASN A 53 -17.42 6.40 -19.23
N MET A 54 -17.28 5.55 -18.21
CA MET A 54 -16.89 4.14 -18.33
C MET A 54 -17.88 3.18 -17.68
N LEU A 55 -18.58 3.62 -16.61
CA LEU A 55 -19.48 2.80 -15.81
C LEU A 55 -20.92 3.32 -15.87
N ASP A 56 -21.86 2.36 -15.88
CA ASP A 56 -23.29 2.60 -15.64
C ASP A 56 -23.72 2.19 -14.23
N THR A 57 -23.00 1.25 -13.60
CA THR A 57 -23.22 0.85 -12.21
C THR A 57 -21.91 0.91 -11.44
N TYR A 58 -22.00 1.10 -10.12
CA TYR A 58 -20.85 1.35 -9.24
C TYR A 58 -20.68 0.30 -8.14
N GLY A 59 -21.68 -0.57 -7.94
CA GLY A 59 -21.71 -1.54 -6.86
C GLY A 59 -21.31 -2.95 -7.30
N SER A 60 -20.40 -3.61 -6.58
CA SER A 60 -19.97 -4.99 -6.83
C SER A 60 -19.88 -5.80 -5.53
N PRO A 61 -20.08 -7.13 -5.59
CA PRO A 61 -19.84 -8.00 -4.46
C PRO A 61 -18.36 -8.32 -4.30
N MET A 62 -17.90 -8.50 -3.06
CA MET A 62 -16.59 -9.04 -2.72
C MET A 62 -16.76 -10.13 -1.67
N ALA A 63 -15.96 -11.18 -1.77
CA ALA A 63 -15.88 -12.23 -0.76
C ALA A 63 -14.44 -12.69 -0.57
N GLY A 64 -14.13 -13.23 0.60
CA GLY A 64 -12.78 -13.74 0.85
C GLY A 64 -12.69 -14.64 2.06
N VAL A 65 -11.53 -15.28 2.15
CA VAL A 65 -11.11 -16.15 3.25
C VAL A 65 -9.84 -15.60 3.86
N GLN A 66 -9.68 -15.76 5.16
CA GLN A 66 -8.49 -15.32 5.88
C GLN A 66 -8.04 -16.40 6.86
N MET A 67 -6.72 -16.50 7.03
CA MET A 67 -6.07 -17.23 8.11
C MET A 67 -5.32 -16.22 8.97
N GLY A 68 -5.69 -16.10 10.23
CA GLY A 68 -5.13 -15.13 11.16
C GLY A 68 -4.40 -15.81 12.32
N PHE A 69 -3.49 -15.04 12.91
CA PHE A 69 -2.71 -15.42 14.10
C PHE A 69 -2.90 -14.30 15.12
N ALA A 70 -3.73 -14.59 16.13
CA ALA A 70 -4.03 -13.65 17.20
C ALA A 70 -2.93 -13.64 18.25
N THR A 71 -2.63 -12.49 18.83
CA THR A 71 -1.80 -12.40 20.03
C THR A 71 -2.68 -12.37 21.29
N GLU A 72 -2.21 -12.97 22.38
CA GLU A 72 -2.98 -13.12 23.61
C GLU A 72 -2.31 -12.46 24.83
N PRO A 73 -3.10 -12.14 25.88
CA PRO A 73 -2.58 -11.58 27.12
C PRO A 73 -1.55 -12.46 27.84
N SER A 74 -1.61 -13.78 27.64
CA SER A 74 -0.65 -14.76 28.16
C SER A 74 0.71 -14.69 27.45
N ASP A 75 0.77 -14.03 26.29
CA ASP A 75 2.04 -13.74 25.61
C ASP A 75 2.86 -12.81 26.47
N SER A 76 3.96 -13.28 27.02
CA SER A 76 4.90 -12.52 27.85
C SER A 76 5.61 -11.39 27.05
N SER A 77 5.29 -11.24 25.77
CA SER A 77 5.88 -10.25 24.90
C SER A 77 5.24 -8.88 25.12
N TRP A 78 6.04 -7.93 25.63
CA TRP A 78 5.62 -6.55 25.87
C TRP A 78 5.03 -5.87 24.63
N TRP A 79 5.45 -6.24 23.42
CA TRP A 79 4.99 -5.64 22.17
C TRP A 79 3.53 -5.97 21.87
N ALA A 80 3.11 -7.22 22.10
CA ALA A 80 1.72 -7.62 21.92
C ALA A 80 0.80 -6.78 22.83
N ASN A 81 1.19 -6.62 24.09
CA ASN A 81 0.49 -5.76 25.03
C ASN A 81 0.52 -4.30 24.63
N ALA A 82 1.69 -3.77 24.18
CA ALA A 82 1.85 -2.38 23.79
C ALA A 82 0.95 -1.97 22.61
N TYR A 83 0.72 -2.90 21.68
CA TYR A 83 -0.15 -2.73 20.52
C TYR A 83 -1.58 -3.23 20.75
N ASN A 84 -1.93 -3.52 22.00
CA ASN A 84 -3.24 -4.01 22.39
C ASN A 84 -3.63 -5.33 21.69
N TYR A 85 -2.68 -6.28 21.65
CA TYR A 85 -2.85 -7.61 21.07
C TYR A 85 -3.29 -7.62 19.62
N PRO A 86 -2.42 -7.15 18.70
CA PRO A 86 -2.70 -7.14 17.27
C PRO A 86 -2.80 -8.56 16.72
N GLN A 87 -3.42 -8.67 15.56
CA GLN A 87 -3.51 -9.92 14.82
C GLN A 87 -2.86 -9.74 13.45
N LEU A 88 -2.01 -10.70 13.06
CA LEU A 88 -1.51 -10.84 11.70
C LEU A 88 -2.43 -11.78 10.94
N THR A 89 -2.83 -11.40 9.74
CA THR A 89 -3.77 -12.16 8.92
C THR A 89 -3.23 -12.27 7.50
N PHE A 90 -3.42 -13.42 6.86
CA PHE A 90 -3.19 -13.65 5.45
C PHE A 90 -4.51 -14.00 4.79
N GLY A 91 -4.79 -13.44 3.63
CA GLY A 91 -6.09 -13.60 3.00
C GLY A 91 -6.02 -13.78 1.49
N PHE A 92 -7.10 -14.33 0.99
CA PHE A 92 -7.46 -14.37 -0.41
C PHE A 92 -8.84 -13.75 -0.58
N SER A 93 -9.00 -12.92 -1.62
CA SER A 93 -10.30 -12.32 -1.95
C SER A 93 -10.60 -12.39 -3.43
N TYR A 94 -11.89 -12.42 -3.71
CA TYR A 94 -12.49 -12.19 -5.01
C TYR A 94 -13.31 -10.90 -4.94
N ASP A 95 -12.97 -9.91 -5.77
CA ASP A 95 -13.78 -8.72 -6.01
C ASP A 95 -14.45 -8.86 -7.38
N GLY A 96 -15.77 -8.95 -7.37
CA GLY A 96 -16.61 -9.12 -8.54
C GLY A 96 -16.84 -7.82 -9.33
N ALA A 97 -15.83 -6.98 -9.49
CA ALA A 97 -15.92 -5.74 -10.26
C ALA A 97 -16.27 -5.98 -11.74
N GLY A 98 -16.02 -7.18 -12.26
CA GLY A 98 -16.46 -7.60 -13.60
C GLY A 98 -17.98 -7.64 -13.79
N ASN A 99 -18.76 -7.65 -12.67
CA ASN A 99 -20.23 -7.58 -12.71
C ASN A 99 -20.78 -6.16 -12.91
N LEU A 100 -19.92 -5.14 -12.87
CA LEU A 100 -20.33 -3.76 -13.14
C LEU A 100 -20.79 -3.61 -14.58
N ARG A 101 -21.94 -2.97 -14.78
CA ARG A 101 -22.36 -2.58 -16.12
C ARG A 101 -21.48 -1.45 -16.61
N THR A 102 -20.92 -1.62 -17.80
CA THR A 102 -19.96 -0.71 -18.40
C THR A 102 -20.49 -0.14 -19.71
N LYS A 103 -20.01 1.06 -20.03
CA LYS A 103 -20.29 1.71 -21.32
C LYS A 103 -19.53 1.04 -22.45
N PRO A 104 -19.97 1.23 -23.71
CA PRO A 104 -19.29 0.67 -24.88
C PRO A 104 -17.79 0.97 -24.91
N GLY A 105 -16.98 -0.01 -25.27
CA GLY A 105 -15.52 0.08 -25.29
C GLY A 105 -14.82 -0.05 -23.95
N THR A 106 -15.57 -0.20 -22.86
CA THR A 106 -15.05 -0.48 -21.52
C THR A 106 -15.46 -1.87 -21.07
N ARG A 107 -14.51 -2.65 -20.55
CA ARG A 107 -14.76 -3.90 -19.83
C ARG A 107 -14.02 -3.85 -18.51
N MET A 108 -14.75 -3.94 -17.41
CA MET A 108 -14.15 -4.21 -16.09
C MET A 108 -13.80 -5.68 -15.95
N GLY A 109 -12.78 -5.97 -15.17
CA GLY A 109 -12.42 -7.33 -14.78
C GLY A 109 -12.65 -7.52 -13.30
N ASP A 110 -12.75 -8.78 -12.92
CA ASP A 110 -12.67 -9.18 -11.52
C ASP A 110 -11.24 -9.07 -11.00
N PHE A 111 -11.11 -8.92 -9.68
CA PHE A 111 -9.81 -8.95 -9.02
C PHE A 111 -9.72 -10.16 -8.07
N TYR A 112 -8.63 -10.89 -8.19
CA TYR A 112 -8.25 -11.98 -7.28
C TYR A 112 -7.02 -11.53 -6.51
N SER A 113 -7.17 -11.29 -5.21
CA SER A 113 -6.11 -10.73 -4.38
C SER A 113 -5.56 -11.75 -3.39
N ILE A 114 -4.25 -11.68 -3.17
CA ILE A 114 -3.58 -12.27 -2.01
C ILE A 114 -2.99 -11.13 -1.20
N TYR A 115 -3.17 -11.14 0.12
CA TYR A 115 -2.75 -10.03 0.97
C TYR A 115 -2.35 -10.49 2.37
N ALA A 116 -1.58 -9.63 3.03
CA ALA A 116 -1.35 -9.68 4.46
C ALA A 116 -2.03 -8.49 5.11
N ALA A 117 -2.58 -8.69 6.30
CA ALA A 117 -3.25 -7.65 7.07
C ALA A 117 -2.74 -7.59 8.51
N LEU A 118 -2.71 -6.38 9.07
CA LEU A 118 -2.52 -6.14 10.48
C LEU A 118 -3.81 -5.53 11.04
N GLU A 119 -4.38 -6.23 12.02
CA GLU A 119 -5.57 -5.81 12.73
C GLU A 119 -5.17 -5.32 14.13
N PHE A 120 -5.61 -4.13 14.50
CA PHE A 120 -5.38 -3.55 15.82
C PHE A 120 -6.71 -3.28 16.50
N ASP A 121 -6.74 -3.34 17.85
CA ASP A 121 -7.90 -2.87 18.60
C ASP A 121 -7.50 -1.67 19.44
N PHE A 122 -8.02 -0.49 19.12
CA PHE A 122 -7.83 0.69 19.96
C PHE A 122 -8.83 0.74 21.13
N PHE A 123 -9.98 0.08 20.99
CA PHE A 123 -11.01 -0.01 22.02
C PHE A 123 -11.43 -1.45 22.25
N ARG A 124 -11.61 -1.84 23.52
CA ARG A 124 -12.16 -3.12 23.94
C ARG A 124 -13.02 -2.94 25.18
N ALA A 125 -14.22 -3.53 25.17
CA ALA A 125 -15.15 -3.54 26.29
C ALA A 125 -15.89 -4.88 26.32
N GLY A 126 -15.47 -5.79 27.18
CA GLY A 126 -16.06 -7.13 27.32
C GLY A 126 -16.01 -7.93 26.00
N PHE A 127 -17.18 -8.18 25.43
CA PHE A 127 -17.35 -8.94 24.18
C PHE A 127 -17.14 -8.10 22.92
N PHE A 128 -17.03 -6.78 23.06
CA PHE A 128 -16.91 -5.85 21.94
C PHE A 128 -15.48 -5.30 21.79
N SER A 129 -15.00 -5.20 20.56
CA SER A 129 -13.80 -4.44 20.25
C SER A 129 -13.94 -3.68 18.93
N LEU A 130 -13.20 -2.58 18.80
CA LEU A 130 -13.18 -1.72 17.63
C LEU A 130 -11.73 -1.38 17.29
N GLY A 131 -11.37 -1.48 16.02
CA GLY A 131 -10.01 -1.17 15.62
C GLY A 131 -9.78 -1.08 14.13
N PRO A 132 -8.65 -0.42 13.73
CA PRO A 132 -8.25 -0.33 12.35
C PRO A 132 -7.64 -1.62 11.84
N VAL A 133 -7.73 -1.78 10.52
CA VAL A 133 -7.07 -2.83 9.75
C VAL A 133 -6.33 -2.19 8.59
N ILE A 134 -5.13 -2.66 8.31
CA ILE A 134 -4.34 -2.30 7.13
C ILE A 134 -4.06 -3.58 6.38
N GLU A 135 -4.44 -3.62 5.10
CA GLU A 135 -4.22 -4.76 4.19
C GLU A 135 -3.29 -4.33 3.06
N LEU A 136 -2.27 -5.13 2.77
CA LEU A 136 -1.32 -4.93 1.69
C LEU A 136 -1.20 -6.21 0.88
N GLY A 137 -1.38 -6.13 -0.43
CA GLY A 137 -1.40 -7.29 -1.27
C GLY A 137 -1.09 -7.04 -2.74
N ALA A 138 -1.33 -8.07 -3.51
CA ALA A 138 -1.27 -8.05 -4.96
C ALA A 138 -2.51 -8.70 -5.52
N SER A 139 -3.06 -8.11 -6.58
CA SER A 139 -4.26 -8.57 -7.26
C SER A 139 -3.99 -8.91 -8.71
N PHE A 140 -4.61 -9.99 -9.15
CA PHE A 140 -4.71 -10.34 -10.55
C PHE A 140 -6.03 -9.80 -11.10
N SER A 141 -5.96 -8.90 -12.09
CA SER A 141 -7.15 -8.40 -12.80
C SER A 141 -7.42 -9.23 -14.06
N THR A 142 -8.66 -9.68 -14.24
CA THR A 142 -9.06 -10.46 -15.42
C THR A 142 -9.23 -9.60 -16.65
N SER A 143 -9.33 -8.30 -16.52
CA SER A 143 -9.44 -7.36 -17.63
C SER A 143 -8.56 -6.13 -17.41
N ARG A 144 -7.87 -5.72 -18.46
CA ARG A 144 -7.01 -4.53 -18.47
C ARG A 144 -7.29 -3.70 -19.72
N TYR A 145 -6.72 -2.51 -19.76
CA TYR A 145 -6.65 -1.72 -20.99
C TYR A 145 -6.03 -2.54 -22.13
N ASP A 146 -6.66 -2.46 -23.28
CA ASP A 146 -6.16 -2.99 -24.55
C ASP A 146 -6.60 -2.01 -25.64
N PRO A 147 -5.69 -1.49 -26.50
CA PRO A 147 -6.01 -0.47 -27.48
C PRO A 147 -7.03 -0.92 -28.52
N LEU A 148 -7.18 -2.22 -28.74
CA LEU A 148 -8.11 -2.78 -29.74
C LEU A 148 -9.37 -3.36 -29.09
N ARG A 149 -9.23 -4.07 -27.96
CA ARG A 149 -10.31 -4.86 -27.36
C ARG A 149 -10.98 -4.20 -26.16
N ASN A 150 -10.30 -3.24 -25.52
CA ASN A 150 -10.76 -2.55 -24.31
C ASN A 150 -10.24 -1.10 -24.23
N PRO A 151 -10.40 -0.32 -25.32
CA PRO A 151 -9.72 0.99 -25.48
C PRO A 151 -10.22 2.05 -24.51
N ALA A 152 -11.44 1.96 -24.00
CA ALA A 152 -12.00 2.92 -23.08
C ALA A 152 -11.71 2.60 -21.59
N ASN A 153 -11.14 1.43 -21.28
CA ASN A 153 -10.74 1.11 -19.91
C ASN A 153 -9.54 1.97 -19.49
N LYS A 154 -9.79 2.96 -18.66
CA LYS A 154 -8.73 3.82 -18.08
C LYS A 154 -8.33 3.39 -16.67
N PHE A 155 -8.99 2.40 -16.08
CA PHE A 155 -8.74 1.95 -14.71
C PHE A 155 -7.40 1.23 -14.56
N ILE A 156 -7.20 0.17 -15.33
CA ILE A 156 -6.11 -0.78 -15.12
C ILE A 156 -5.35 -1.05 -16.41
N GLY A 157 -4.07 -0.70 -16.44
CA GLY A 157 -3.16 -0.92 -17.57
C GLY A 157 -2.39 -2.24 -17.53
N SER A 158 -2.45 -3.00 -16.44
CA SER A 158 -1.73 -4.26 -16.26
C SER A 158 -2.59 -5.32 -15.57
N THR A 159 -2.28 -6.58 -15.83
CA THR A 159 -2.98 -7.72 -15.21
C THR A 159 -2.65 -7.86 -13.73
N LEU A 160 -1.40 -7.57 -13.34
CA LEU A 160 -0.96 -7.58 -11.96
C LEU A 160 -0.94 -6.14 -11.43
N VAL A 161 -1.58 -5.93 -10.29
CA VAL A 161 -1.70 -4.64 -9.61
C VAL A 161 -1.44 -4.80 -8.11
N ALA A 162 -1.07 -3.72 -7.43
CA ALA A 162 -1.06 -3.67 -5.98
C ALA A 162 -2.50 -3.57 -5.46
N ASP A 163 -2.73 -4.18 -4.32
CA ASP A 163 -3.94 -4.07 -3.49
C ASP A 163 -3.56 -3.38 -2.18
N LEU A 164 -4.11 -2.20 -1.97
CA LEU A 164 -3.92 -1.39 -0.78
C LEU A 164 -5.28 -1.16 -0.16
N SER A 165 -5.49 -1.70 1.03
CA SER A 165 -6.78 -1.56 1.70
C SER A 165 -6.58 -1.11 3.14
N GLY A 166 -7.50 -0.31 3.63
CA GLY A 166 -7.54 0.10 5.02
C GLY A 166 -8.97 0.25 5.48
N GLY A 167 -9.21 -0.09 6.75
CA GLY A 167 -10.57 -0.07 7.25
C GLY A 167 -10.67 -0.08 8.76
N VAL A 168 -11.90 -0.22 9.21
CA VAL A 168 -12.25 -0.35 10.62
C VAL A 168 -13.17 -1.54 10.79
N GLU A 169 -12.95 -2.31 11.84
CA GLU A 169 -13.77 -3.47 12.21
C GLU A 169 -14.36 -3.30 13.61
N ALA A 170 -15.69 -3.41 13.69
CA ALA A 170 -16.43 -3.54 14.95
C ALA A 170 -16.66 -5.03 15.20
N LYS A 171 -15.98 -5.60 16.19
CA LYS A 171 -15.91 -7.04 16.46
C LYS A 171 -16.71 -7.39 17.69
N PHE A 172 -17.50 -8.46 17.59
CA PHE A 172 -18.37 -8.98 18.66
C PHE A 172 -17.99 -10.43 18.93
N ARG A 173 -17.42 -10.71 20.11
CA ARG A 173 -17.13 -12.05 20.60
C ARG A 173 -18.41 -12.70 21.12
N VAL A 174 -19.05 -13.50 20.27
CA VAL A 174 -20.33 -14.17 20.60
C VAL A 174 -20.13 -15.50 21.32
N HIS A 175 -18.94 -16.09 21.20
CA HIS A 175 -18.54 -17.34 21.86
C HIS A 175 -17.00 -17.37 22.00
N PRO A 176 -16.39 -18.10 22.94
CA PRO A 176 -14.92 -18.19 23.02
C PRO A 176 -14.23 -18.55 21.69
N HIS A 177 -14.87 -19.33 20.84
CA HIS A 177 -14.36 -19.71 19.52
C HIS A 177 -14.88 -18.83 18.37
N TRP A 178 -15.95 -18.02 18.58
CA TRP A 178 -16.61 -17.32 17.48
C TRP A 178 -16.65 -15.81 17.69
N GLU A 179 -16.31 -15.11 16.61
CA GLU A 179 -16.39 -13.65 16.54
C GLU A 179 -17.08 -13.25 15.23
N ILE A 180 -17.99 -12.29 15.33
CA ILE A 180 -18.63 -11.65 14.18
C ILE A 180 -18.11 -10.22 14.13
N ALA A 181 -17.78 -9.72 12.94
CA ALA A 181 -17.38 -8.34 12.76
C ALA A 181 -18.20 -7.65 11.66
N LEU A 182 -18.54 -6.39 11.92
CA LEU A 182 -18.97 -5.45 10.88
C LEU A 182 -17.73 -4.72 10.38
N THR A 183 -17.62 -4.56 9.06
CA THR A 183 -16.41 -4.07 8.41
C THR A 183 -16.73 -2.88 7.52
N GLY A 184 -15.87 -1.86 7.57
CA GLY A 184 -15.89 -0.73 6.64
C GLY A 184 -14.48 -0.50 6.12
N TYR A 185 -14.30 -0.47 4.79
CA TYR A 185 -13.00 -0.42 4.13
C TYR A 185 -12.95 0.61 3.00
N LEU A 186 -11.76 1.11 2.77
CA LEU A 186 -11.36 1.73 1.52
C LEU A 186 -10.37 0.80 0.83
N ILE A 187 -10.61 0.49 -0.44
CA ILE A 187 -9.85 -0.47 -1.23
C ILE A 187 -9.32 0.25 -2.47
N HIS A 188 -8.05 0.08 -2.76
CA HIS A 188 -7.40 0.67 -3.92
C HIS A 188 -6.60 -0.38 -4.71
N HIS A 189 -6.92 -0.53 -6.00
CA HIS A 189 -6.13 -1.35 -6.91
C HIS A 189 -5.45 -0.45 -7.93
N SER A 190 -4.13 -0.57 -8.07
CA SER A 190 -3.33 0.24 -9.00
C SER A 190 -2.00 -0.43 -9.31
N ASN A 191 -1.45 -0.18 -10.47
CA ASN A 191 -0.09 -0.60 -10.80
C ASN A 191 0.96 0.50 -10.57
N GLY A 192 0.58 1.62 -9.91
CA GLY A 192 1.49 2.72 -9.60
C GLY A 192 2.13 3.34 -10.85
N MET A 193 1.39 3.47 -11.94
CA MET A 193 1.84 4.05 -13.21
C MET A 193 2.99 3.29 -13.88
N THR A 194 3.23 2.04 -13.52
CA THR A 194 4.19 1.18 -14.25
C THR A 194 3.72 0.85 -15.66
N ARG A 195 2.40 0.89 -15.88
CA ARG A 195 1.72 0.80 -17.18
C ARG A 195 0.51 1.69 -17.22
N VAL A 196 0.34 2.42 -18.31
CA VAL A 196 -0.78 3.35 -18.51
C VAL A 196 -1.71 2.83 -19.60
N PRO A 197 -3.00 3.25 -19.55
CA PRO A 197 -3.63 4.07 -18.52
C PRO A 197 -3.73 3.34 -17.17
N ASN A 198 -3.71 4.09 -16.08
CA ASN A 198 -3.84 3.54 -14.73
C ASN A 198 -4.42 4.60 -13.78
N TRP A 199 -5.73 4.83 -13.85
CA TRP A 199 -6.42 5.67 -12.88
C TRP A 199 -6.65 4.94 -11.54
N GLY A 200 -6.48 3.61 -11.56
CA GLY A 200 -6.78 2.74 -10.44
C GLY A 200 -8.29 2.58 -10.21
N THR A 201 -8.63 1.71 -9.28
CA THR A 201 -9.98 1.62 -8.73
C THR A 201 -9.94 2.05 -7.28
N ASN A 202 -10.84 2.95 -6.88
CA ASN A 202 -11.04 3.34 -5.51
C ASN A 202 -12.44 2.90 -5.11
N GLN A 203 -12.57 2.14 -4.03
CA GLN A 203 -13.83 1.57 -3.59
C GLN A 203 -14.04 1.83 -2.09
N ALA A 204 -15.26 2.18 -1.71
CA ALA A 204 -15.72 2.06 -0.33
C ALA A 204 -16.44 0.72 -0.19
N ALA A 205 -16.14 -0.04 0.84
CA ALA A 205 -16.75 -1.35 1.07
C ALA A 205 -17.31 -1.45 2.48
N VAL A 206 -18.49 -2.06 2.60
CA VAL A 206 -19.10 -2.41 3.87
C VAL A 206 -19.49 -3.87 3.86
N GLY A 207 -19.41 -4.53 5.00
CA GLY A 207 -19.70 -5.95 5.04
C GLY A 207 -19.66 -6.57 6.42
N ALA A 208 -19.61 -7.89 6.43
CA ALA A 208 -19.50 -8.70 7.65
C ALA A 208 -18.44 -9.77 7.49
N LYS A 209 -17.83 -10.14 8.60
CA LYS A 209 -16.85 -11.20 8.74
C LYS A 209 -17.25 -12.12 9.89
N VAL A 210 -17.12 -13.43 9.68
CA VAL A 210 -17.24 -14.44 10.72
C VAL A 210 -15.89 -15.09 10.91
N ARG A 211 -15.42 -15.20 12.15
CA ARG A 211 -14.12 -15.74 12.52
C ARG A 211 -14.28 -16.90 13.50
N TYR A 212 -13.58 -17.98 13.24
CA TYR A 212 -13.46 -19.11 14.14
C TYR A 212 -12.02 -19.22 14.65
N TYR A 213 -11.85 -19.24 15.98
CA TYR A 213 -10.58 -19.46 16.65
C TYR A 213 -10.39 -20.94 16.97
N MET A 214 -9.24 -21.51 16.64
CA MET A 214 -8.93 -22.92 16.88
C MET A 214 -8.88 -23.25 18.38
N ALA A 215 -8.39 -22.33 19.19
CA ALA A 215 -8.45 -22.39 20.65
C ALA A 215 -9.43 -21.35 21.21
N PRO A 216 -10.09 -21.64 22.35
CA PRO A 216 -11.00 -20.69 22.98
C PRO A 216 -10.23 -19.43 23.39
N GLN A 217 -10.77 -18.29 23.04
CA GLN A 217 -10.16 -17.00 23.34
C GLN A 217 -10.75 -16.40 24.61
N GLU A 218 -9.91 -16.12 25.57
CA GLU A 218 -10.30 -15.39 26.78
C GLU A 218 -10.53 -13.90 26.50
N THR A 219 -11.22 -13.25 27.43
CA THR A 219 -11.39 -11.79 27.36
C THR A 219 -10.04 -11.10 27.52
N LYS A 220 -9.56 -10.46 26.46
CA LYS A 220 -8.26 -9.81 26.46
C LYS A 220 -8.28 -8.56 27.33
N ARG A 221 -7.54 -8.59 28.43
CA ARG A 221 -7.31 -7.44 29.32
C ARG A 221 -5.87 -6.96 29.15
N ARG A 222 -5.66 -5.65 29.21
CA ARG A 222 -4.30 -5.12 29.32
C ARG A 222 -3.65 -5.60 30.62
N ILE A 223 -2.56 -6.30 30.49
CA ILE A 223 -1.73 -6.71 31.62
C ILE A 223 -0.64 -5.66 31.83
N SER A 224 -0.32 -5.34 33.07
CA SER A 224 0.85 -4.51 33.38
C SER A 224 2.10 -5.36 33.23
N LEU A 225 2.73 -5.31 32.06
CA LEU A 225 4.02 -5.94 31.81
C LEU A 225 5.14 -4.93 32.00
N GLU A 226 6.25 -5.40 32.58
CA GLU A 226 7.47 -4.61 32.65
C GLU A 226 7.96 -4.33 31.21
N LYS A 227 7.99 -3.07 30.85
CA LYS A 227 8.42 -2.64 29.51
C LYS A 227 9.92 -2.45 29.54
N PRO A 228 10.69 -3.10 28.65
CA PRO A 228 12.12 -2.82 28.54
C PRO A 228 12.35 -1.32 28.34
N ALA A 229 13.46 -0.78 28.83
CA ALA A 229 13.82 0.61 28.63
C ALA A 229 13.77 0.96 27.12
N PHE A 230 13.23 2.12 26.81
CA PHE A 230 13.12 2.57 25.43
C PHE A 230 13.89 3.88 25.27
N PRO A 231 15.03 3.89 24.58
CA PRO A 231 15.78 5.11 24.33
C PRO A 231 15.01 5.96 23.30
N LYS A 232 14.44 7.08 23.79
CA LYS A 232 13.94 8.13 22.90
C LYS A 232 15.14 8.82 22.25
N GLY A 233 14.98 9.30 21.03
CA GLY A 233 16.07 10.00 20.38
C GLY A 233 15.87 10.21 18.90
N LEU A 234 16.77 11.01 18.35
CA LEU A 234 16.87 11.24 16.91
C LEU A 234 17.46 10.00 16.24
N ARG A 235 16.85 9.58 15.15
CA ARG A 235 17.33 8.52 14.25
C ARG A 235 17.49 9.09 12.88
N TRP A 236 18.61 8.79 12.24
CA TRP A 236 18.89 9.18 10.88
C TRP A 236 18.69 8.01 9.93
N ASN A 237 17.98 8.24 8.83
CA ASN A 237 17.84 7.30 7.74
C ASN A 237 18.56 7.87 6.52
N VAL A 238 19.45 7.10 5.93
CA VAL A 238 20.03 7.39 4.62
C VAL A 238 19.55 6.31 3.68
N TYR A 239 18.93 6.67 2.55
CA TYR A 239 18.30 5.71 1.69
C TYR A 239 18.34 6.10 0.23
N THR A 240 18.18 5.10 -0.63
CA THR A 240 17.90 5.25 -2.05
C THR A 240 16.61 4.53 -2.39
N ALA A 241 15.89 5.01 -3.39
CA ALA A 241 14.77 4.29 -3.94
C ALA A 241 14.77 4.35 -5.47
N ALA A 242 14.19 3.34 -6.08
CA ALA A 242 14.02 3.25 -7.52
C ALA A 242 12.62 2.75 -7.87
N GLY A 243 12.09 3.23 -8.96
CA GLY A 243 10.82 2.83 -9.53
C GLY A 243 10.77 3.11 -11.02
N VAL A 244 9.63 2.84 -11.61
CA VAL A 244 9.40 3.12 -13.03
C VAL A 244 8.08 3.83 -13.22
N HIS A 245 8.02 4.72 -14.21
CA HIS A 245 6.84 5.48 -14.57
C HIS A 245 6.61 5.44 -16.08
N SER A 246 5.40 5.12 -16.52
CA SER A 246 5.00 5.17 -17.92
C SER A 246 4.36 6.50 -18.26
N CYS A 247 4.73 7.04 -19.43
CA CYS A 247 4.26 8.35 -19.87
C CYS A 247 2.81 8.29 -20.38
N SER A 248 1.87 8.93 -19.68
CA SER A 248 0.46 8.99 -20.04
C SER A 248 0.23 9.76 -21.34
N ILE A 249 1.02 10.80 -21.59
CA ILE A 249 0.92 11.61 -22.82
C ILE A 249 1.28 10.76 -24.03
N GLU A 250 2.33 9.92 -23.93
CA GLU A 250 2.72 8.98 -24.99
C GLU A 250 1.59 8.00 -25.32
N GLN A 251 0.96 7.42 -24.31
CA GLN A 251 -0.17 6.50 -24.49
C GLN A 251 -1.35 7.20 -25.17
N ASN A 252 -1.66 8.40 -24.74
CA ASN A 252 -2.77 9.18 -25.32
C ASN A 252 -2.48 9.59 -26.79
N ALA A 253 -1.23 9.93 -27.12
CA ALA A 253 -0.81 10.25 -28.48
C ALA A 253 -0.95 9.04 -29.42
N LEU A 254 -0.45 7.88 -29.00
CA LEU A 254 -0.58 6.61 -29.75
C LEU A 254 -2.05 6.24 -29.96
N GLN A 255 -2.89 6.39 -28.94
CA GLN A 255 -4.31 6.10 -29.02
C GLN A 255 -5.05 7.02 -30.01
N LYS A 256 -4.69 8.33 -30.03
CA LYS A 256 -5.25 9.29 -30.99
C LYS A 256 -4.82 9.00 -32.44
N ALA A 257 -3.58 8.52 -32.62
CA ALA A 257 -3.05 8.14 -33.93
C ALA A 257 -3.61 6.80 -34.45
N GLY A 258 -4.41 6.08 -33.62
CA GLY A 258 -4.90 4.74 -33.97
C GLY A 258 -3.81 3.66 -33.95
N GLU A 259 -2.66 3.96 -33.38
CA GLU A 259 -1.55 3.03 -33.27
C GLU A 259 -1.71 2.08 -32.09
N SER A 260 -1.32 0.82 -32.30
CA SER A 260 -1.37 -0.23 -31.27
C SER A 260 -0.11 -0.30 -30.38
N GLY A 261 0.61 0.82 -30.20
CA GLY A 261 1.87 0.94 -29.46
C GLY A 261 1.75 0.67 -27.95
N TYR A 262 1.09 -0.39 -27.59
CA TYR A 262 0.95 -0.83 -26.20
C TYR A 262 1.77 -2.11 -25.95
N PRO A 263 2.45 -2.22 -24.80
CA PRO A 263 2.54 -1.23 -23.72
C PRO A 263 3.58 -0.14 -24.01
N VAL A 264 3.29 1.10 -23.57
CA VAL A 264 4.28 2.19 -23.52
C VAL A 264 5.45 1.78 -22.63
N LYS A 265 6.68 2.09 -23.03
CA LYS A 265 7.87 1.72 -22.26
C LYS A 265 7.94 2.53 -20.96
N PRO A 266 8.04 1.87 -19.79
CA PRO A 266 8.24 2.59 -18.54
C PRO A 266 9.64 3.20 -18.48
N ARG A 267 9.76 4.36 -17.84
CA ARG A 267 11.00 5.14 -17.66
C ARG A 267 11.45 5.06 -16.20
N LEU A 268 12.75 5.01 -16.00
CA LEU A 268 13.37 4.93 -14.68
C LEU A 268 13.11 6.20 -13.87
N ARG A 269 12.85 6.02 -12.59
CA ARG A 269 12.90 7.03 -11.54
C ARG A 269 13.80 6.56 -10.42
N MET A 270 14.56 7.47 -9.85
CA MET A 270 15.44 7.20 -8.73
C MET A 270 15.41 8.38 -7.75
N LEU A 271 15.73 8.10 -6.51
CA LEU A 271 15.98 9.14 -5.51
C LEU A 271 17.06 8.68 -4.52
N VAL A 272 17.70 9.67 -3.91
CA VAL A 272 18.54 9.52 -2.73
C VAL A 272 17.98 10.47 -1.68
N GLY A 273 17.82 10.00 -0.44
CA GLY A 273 17.24 10.76 0.64
C GLY A 273 17.98 10.62 1.97
N VAL A 274 17.85 11.67 2.76
CA VAL A 274 18.25 11.69 4.16
C VAL A 274 17.06 12.16 4.99
N GLU A 275 16.76 11.44 6.07
CA GLU A 275 15.61 11.69 6.95
C GLU A 275 16.07 11.66 8.40
N GLY A 276 15.76 12.69 9.17
CA GLY A 276 15.96 12.74 10.62
C GLY A 276 14.62 12.62 11.33
N ALA A 277 14.39 11.54 12.09
CA ALA A 277 13.15 11.27 12.78
C ALA A 277 13.36 11.16 14.31
N TRP A 278 12.61 11.94 15.06
CA TRP A 278 12.58 11.84 16.52
C TRP A 278 11.65 10.73 16.96
N ARG A 279 12.21 9.68 17.52
CA ARG A 279 11.46 8.56 18.07
C ARG A 279 11.10 8.84 19.53
N TYR A 280 9.88 9.31 19.75
CA TYR A 280 9.37 9.72 21.07
C TYR A 280 8.60 8.62 21.80
N SER A 281 8.20 7.56 21.06
CA SER A 281 7.56 6.39 21.66
C SER A 281 7.99 5.10 20.95
N ARG A 282 7.63 3.96 21.53
CA ARG A 282 7.88 2.66 20.89
C ARG A 282 7.15 2.52 19.56
N LEU A 283 5.99 3.17 19.44
CA LEU A 283 5.08 3.06 18.31
C LEU A 283 5.31 4.14 17.25
N LEU A 284 5.80 5.31 17.65
CA LEU A 284 5.73 6.51 16.82
C LEU A 284 7.06 7.27 16.76
N SER A 285 7.36 7.75 15.56
CA SER A 285 8.37 8.79 15.34
C SER A 285 7.89 9.78 14.27
N THR A 286 8.30 11.03 14.40
CA THR A 286 8.03 12.09 13.44
C THR A 286 9.34 12.70 13.00
N GLY A 287 9.47 13.03 11.73
CA GLY A 287 10.73 13.51 11.18
C GLY A 287 10.57 14.42 9.98
N LEU A 288 11.71 14.92 9.54
CA LEU A 288 11.86 15.70 8.32
C LEU A 288 12.91 15.03 7.44
N GLY A 289 12.70 15.09 6.13
CA GLY A 289 13.65 14.57 5.17
C GLY A 289 13.84 15.47 3.97
N ILE A 290 14.97 15.26 3.30
CA ILE A 290 15.32 15.89 2.03
C ILE A 290 15.62 14.80 1.00
N GLU A 291 15.28 15.03 -0.26
CA GLU A 291 15.52 14.09 -1.35
C GLU A 291 16.07 14.80 -2.59
N GLY A 292 17.05 14.18 -3.23
CA GLY A 292 17.42 14.43 -4.61
C GLY A 292 16.78 13.37 -5.51
N ASN A 293 16.06 13.79 -6.51
CA ASN A 293 15.24 12.92 -7.38
C ASN A 293 15.70 13.03 -8.84
N TYR A 294 15.55 11.94 -9.59
CA TYR A 294 15.73 11.84 -11.03
C TYR A 294 14.53 11.16 -11.67
N ALA A 295 14.02 11.70 -12.78
CA ALA A 295 12.87 11.16 -13.51
C ALA A 295 13.09 11.16 -15.02
N ALA A 296 13.46 10.01 -15.58
CA ALA A 296 13.68 9.87 -17.03
C ALA A 296 12.40 10.01 -17.88
N ASN A 297 11.20 9.85 -17.28
CA ASN A 297 9.92 10.04 -17.98
C ASN A 297 9.75 11.51 -18.45
N THR A 298 10.29 12.48 -17.73
CA THR A 298 10.14 13.90 -18.07
C THR A 298 10.80 14.26 -19.40
N TYR A 299 11.89 13.60 -19.80
CA TYR A 299 12.47 13.77 -21.13
C TYR A 299 11.47 13.39 -22.22
N ARG A 300 10.88 12.19 -22.10
CA ARG A 300 9.95 11.71 -23.12
C ARG A 300 8.67 12.53 -23.17
N GLU A 301 8.18 12.97 -22.02
CA GLU A 301 7.01 13.87 -21.95
C GLU A 301 7.29 15.20 -22.64
N ASN A 302 8.49 15.78 -22.40
CA ASN A 302 8.87 17.02 -23.07
C ASN A 302 9.04 16.84 -24.58
N ASP A 303 9.66 15.75 -25.06
CA ASP A 303 9.77 15.46 -26.50
C ASP A 303 8.38 15.51 -27.17
N LEU A 304 7.38 14.88 -26.57
CA LEU A 304 6.02 14.82 -27.11
C LEU A 304 5.28 16.17 -27.06
N ILE A 305 5.52 16.96 -26.00
CA ILE A 305 4.89 18.28 -25.82
C ILE A 305 5.58 19.33 -26.70
N LEU A 306 6.89 19.20 -26.87
CA LEU A 306 7.73 20.16 -27.60
C LEU A 306 7.73 19.93 -29.10
N GLU A 307 7.07 18.91 -29.63
CA GLU A 307 7.00 18.68 -31.06
C GLU A 307 6.64 19.98 -31.81
N GLY A 308 7.63 20.54 -32.52
CA GLY A 308 7.50 21.84 -33.18
C GLY A 308 7.61 23.08 -32.28
N ARG A 309 8.06 22.98 -31.03
CA ARG A 309 8.31 24.09 -30.09
C ARG A 309 9.77 24.16 -29.66
N GLU A 310 10.17 25.34 -29.20
CA GLU A 310 11.50 25.47 -28.56
C GLU A 310 11.56 24.83 -27.19
N ASP A 311 12.72 24.25 -26.86
CA ASP A 311 12.98 23.64 -25.56
C ASP A 311 12.99 24.70 -24.43
N PRO A 312 12.28 24.50 -23.32
CA PRO A 312 12.26 25.49 -22.24
C PRO A 312 13.62 25.64 -21.59
N LYS A 313 14.05 26.89 -21.43
CA LYS A 313 15.34 27.22 -20.80
C LYS A 313 15.39 26.63 -19.37
N GLY A 314 16.51 25.96 -19.05
CA GLY A 314 16.78 25.46 -17.72
C GLY A 314 16.01 24.17 -17.35
N TYR A 315 15.55 23.43 -18.33
CA TYR A 315 14.97 22.09 -18.11
C TYR A 315 15.98 21.15 -17.41
N SER A 316 15.48 20.36 -16.48
CA SER A 316 16.25 19.31 -15.80
C SER A 316 15.35 18.15 -15.37
N PRO A 317 15.77 16.89 -15.59
CA PRO A 317 15.10 15.73 -15.01
C PRO A 317 15.42 15.55 -13.51
N PHE A 318 16.37 16.33 -12.99
CA PHE A 318 16.73 16.34 -11.58
C PHE A 318 15.90 17.39 -10.85
N TYR A 319 15.39 17.01 -9.69
CA TYR A 319 14.65 17.91 -8.81
C TYR A 319 14.86 17.51 -7.36
N THR A 320 14.57 18.43 -6.44
CA THR A 320 14.73 18.23 -5.01
C THR A 320 13.41 18.42 -4.28
N SER A 321 13.30 17.79 -3.13
CA SER A 321 12.12 17.90 -2.27
C SER A 321 12.47 17.83 -0.80
N VAL A 322 11.59 18.40 0.03
CA VAL A 322 11.58 18.22 1.48
C VAL A 322 10.24 17.60 1.88
N HIS A 323 10.24 16.83 2.96
CA HIS A 323 9.02 16.18 3.43
C HIS A 323 8.99 16.06 4.95
N LEU A 324 7.79 16.10 5.49
CA LEU A 324 7.45 15.67 6.85
C LEU A 324 7.09 14.18 6.77
N VAL A 325 7.57 13.39 7.73
CA VAL A 325 7.24 11.96 7.82
C VAL A 325 6.73 11.60 9.21
N GLN A 326 5.66 10.81 9.24
CA GLN A 326 5.14 10.15 10.43
C GLN A 326 5.35 8.64 10.27
N ASN A 327 6.08 8.03 11.21
CA ASN A 327 6.28 6.59 11.21
C ASN A 327 5.49 5.92 12.34
N ILE A 328 4.95 4.74 12.04
CA ILE A 328 4.33 3.81 12.98
C ILE A 328 5.22 2.56 12.99
N HIS A 329 5.80 2.22 14.14
CA HIS A 329 6.71 1.11 14.29
C HIS A 329 6.02 -0.12 14.88
N TYR A 330 6.18 -1.25 14.23
CA TYR A 330 5.69 -2.54 14.68
C TYR A 330 6.82 -3.58 14.58
N GLN A 331 7.52 -3.82 15.69
CA GLN A 331 8.73 -4.67 15.70
C GLN A 331 9.76 -4.24 14.63
N ASN A 332 10.06 -5.11 13.69
CA ASN A 332 10.96 -4.84 12.58
C ASN A 332 10.26 -4.20 11.36
N LEU A 333 8.96 -3.95 11.44
CA LEU A 333 8.22 -3.22 10.42
C LEU A 333 8.02 -1.77 10.87
N SER A 334 8.09 -0.86 9.94
CA SER A 334 7.58 0.50 10.09
C SER A 334 6.74 0.88 8.90
N PHE A 335 5.55 1.41 9.18
CA PHE A 335 4.70 2.06 8.19
C PHE A 335 4.96 3.54 8.26
N HIS A 336 5.00 4.21 7.13
CA HIS A 336 5.15 5.65 7.12
C HIS A 336 4.21 6.35 6.17
N LEU A 337 3.86 7.56 6.56
CA LEU A 337 3.10 8.51 5.77
C LEU A 337 3.93 9.78 5.69
N ALA A 338 4.25 10.23 4.49
CA ALA A 338 5.00 11.46 4.28
C ALA A 338 4.21 12.45 3.43
N TRP A 339 4.36 13.74 3.76
CA TRP A 339 3.92 14.87 2.97
C TRP A 339 5.12 15.72 2.58
N GLY A 340 5.28 15.95 1.30
CA GLY A 340 6.42 16.70 0.79
C GLY A 340 6.06 17.78 -0.20
N VAL A 341 7.01 18.70 -0.37
CA VAL A 341 6.98 19.74 -1.38
C VAL A 341 8.28 19.70 -2.20
N TYR A 342 8.16 19.96 -3.50
CA TYR A 342 9.33 20.10 -4.36
C TYR A 342 9.93 21.49 -4.18
N THR A 343 11.19 21.54 -3.73
CA THR A 343 11.93 22.78 -3.46
C THR A 343 12.63 23.32 -4.71
N PHE A 344 13.10 22.43 -5.57
CA PHE A 344 13.63 22.74 -6.88
C PHE A 344 13.03 21.78 -7.90
N LYS A 345 12.37 22.29 -8.92
CA LYS A 345 11.74 21.50 -9.97
C LYS A 345 11.74 22.30 -11.27
N ARG A 346 12.42 21.81 -12.29
CA ARG A 346 12.49 22.38 -13.64
C ARG A 346 12.26 21.28 -14.68
N THR A 347 11.12 20.59 -14.56
CA THR A 347 10.77 19.45 -15.43
C THR A 347 10.25 19.89 -16.81
N GLY A 348 10.44 21.15 -17.17
CA GLY A 348 10.08 21.68 -18.48
C GLY A 348 8.55 21.77 -18.66
N LEU A 349 8.10 21.35 -19.84
CA LEU A 349 6.68 21.27 -20.21
C LEU A 349 6.08 19.89 -19.89
N ALA A 350 6.82 18.99 -19.24
CA ALA A 350 6.31 17.70 -18.78
C ALA A 350 5.05 17.90 -17.93
N GLU A 351 4.17 16.91 -17.98
CA GLU A 351 2.92 16.93 -17.24
C GLU A 351 3.18 17.27 -15.77
N ASP A 352 2.37 18.17 -15.22
CA ASP A 352 2.60 18.70 -13.90
C ASP A 352 2.50 17.60 -12.82
N MET A 353 3.63 17.35 -12.17
CA MET A 353 3.70 16.48 -11.00
C MET A 353 3.06 17.13 -9.77
N GLY A 354 2.51 18.37 -9.89
CA GLY A 354 2.10 19.16 -8.75
C GLY A 354 3.29 19.72 -7.94
N ARG A 355 3.00 20.61 -7.00
CA ARG A 355 4.02 21.15 -6.07
C ARG A 355 4.21 20.31 -4.84
N CYS A 356 3.21 19.52 -4.47
CA CYS A 356 3.20 18.68 -3.28
C CYS A 356 3.06 17.21 -3.68
N PHE A 357 3.56 16.33 -2.82
CA PHE A 357 3.36 14.89 -2.94
C PHE A 357 3.02 14.27 -1.59
N GLN A 358 2.39 13.11 -1.63
CA GLN A 358 2.20 12.21 -0.51
C GLN A 358 2.94 10.91 -0.81
N ARG A 359 3.47 10.29 0.23
CA ARG A 359 4.08 8.98 0.13
C ARG A 359 3.58 8.12 1.29
N ILE A 360 3.08 6.95 0.97
CA ILE A 360 2.69 5.92 1.92
C ILE A 360 3.50 4.68 1.65
N GLY A 361 4.03 4.05 2.69
CA GLY A 361 4.85 2.87 2.50
C GLY A 361 5.15 2.12 3.77
N ALA A 362 5.92 1.06 3.59
CA ALA A 362 6.39 0.20 4.66
C ALA A 362 7.87 -0.10 4.49
N ARG A 363 8.59 -0.21 5.61
CA ARG A 363 9.99 -0.61 5.67
C ARG A 363 10.14 -1.82 6.58
N TYR A 364 10.88 -2.80 6.14
CA TYR A 364 11.31 -3.92 6.95
C TYR A 364 12.76 -3.72 7.37
N HIS A 365 12.99 -3.64 8.67
CA HIS A 365 14.29 -3.43 9.28
C HIS A 365 14.96 -4.78 9.54
N LEU A 366 16.14 -4.99 8.94
CA LEU A 366 16.97 -6.17 9.15
C LEU A 366 17.58 -6.16 10.56
N PRO A 367 18.15 -7.26 11.05
CA PRO A 367 18.86 -7.25 12.33
C PRO A 367 19.91 -6.15 12.38
N ALA A 368 19.99 -5.43 13.51
CA ALA A 368 20.94 -4.36 13.71
C ALA A 368 22.39 -4.90 13.73
N PHE A 369 23.31 -4.10 13.22
CA PHE A 369 24.74 -4.34 13.27
C PHE A 369 25.47 -3.15 13.94
N LYS A 370 26.80 -3.20 14.09
CA LYS A 370 27.55 -2.20 14.91
C LYS A 370 27.32 -0.74 14.51
N VAL A 371 27.09 -0.47 13.22
CA VAL A 371 26.99 0.91 12.70
C VAL A 371 25.54 1.37 12.54
N GLY A 372 24.58 0.45 12.48
CA GLY A 372 23.20 0.82 12.25
C GLY A 372 22.29 -0.37 11.95
N GLN A 373 21.17 -0.10 11.33
CA GLN A 373 20.18 -1.11 10.96
C GLN A 373 19.74 -0.89 9.50
N MET A 374 20.02 -1.87 8.64
CA MET A 374 19.54 -1.82 7.25
C MET A 374 18.04 -2.00 7.18
N PHE A 375 17.41 -1.40 6.18
CA PHE A 375 16.01 -1.65 5.84
C PHE A 375 15.82 -1.80 4.34
N LEU A 376 14.75 -2.51 3.98
CA LEU A 376 14.18 -2.58 2.65
C LEU A 376 12.77 -2.03 2.73
N GLY A 377 12.33 -1.29 1.74
CA GLY A 377 11.04 -0.64 1.75
C GLY A 377 10.31 -0.68 0.41
N PHE A 378 9.03 -0.45 0.52
CA PHE A 378 8.12 -0.28 -0.59
C PHE A 378 7.25 0.93 -0.32
N ASP A 379 7.18 1.85 -1.29
CA ASP A 379 6.49 3.11 -1.19
C ASP A 379 5.61 3.35 -2.41
N MET A 380 4.46 3.93 -2.19
CA MET A 380 3.63 4.55 -3.24
C MET A 380 3.71 6.07 -3.09
N ARG A 381 4.24 6.73 -4.11
CA ARG A 381 4.19 8.18 -4.21
C ARG A 381 2.95 8.60 -5.00
N ALA A 382 2.24 9.59 -4.49
CA ALA A 382 1.05 10.15 -5.12
C ALA A 382 1.07 11.67 -5.10
N HIS A 383 0.33 12.28 -6.01
CA HIS A 383 0.03 13.71 -6.01
C HIS A 383 -1.47 13.89 -5.77
N PHE A 384 -1.86 14.92 -4.98
CA PHE A 384 -3.26 15.23 -4.67
C PHE A 384 -4.06 14.07 -4.04
N LEU A 385 -3.39 13.15 -3.30
CA LEU A 385 -3.93 11.97 -2.63
C LEU A 385 -4.53 10.90 -3.56
N ASP A 386 -4.96 11.23 -4.75
CA ASP A 386 -5.72 10.37 -5.66
C ASP A 386 -4.97 9.97 -6.94
N ARG A 387 -3.88 10.65 -7.24
CA ARG A 387 -3.06 10.38 -8.44
C ARG A 387 -1.80 9.64 -8.05
N SER A 388 -1.85 8.31 -8.07
CA SER A 388 -0.64 7.53 -7.90
C SER A 388 0.36 7.89 -8.99
N TYR A 389 1.59 8.19 -8.57
CA TYR A 389 2.63 8.63 -9.50
C TYR A 389 3.67 7.56 -9.74
N CYS A 390 4.11 6.85 -8.70
CA CYS A 390 5.14 5.82 -8.85
C CYS A 390 5.12 4.87 -7.65
N LEU A 391 5.34 3.59 -7.92
CA LEU A 391 5.77 2.62 -6.90
C LEU A 391 7.29 2.70 -6.81
N GLU A 392 7.82 2.85 -5.60
CA GLU A 392 9.23 3.00 -5.29
C GLU A 392 9.68 1.86 -4.39
N TYR A 393 10.78 1.21 -4.72
CA TYR A 393 11.44 0.20 -3.87
C TYR A 393 12.67 0.86 -3.26
N SER A 394 12.72 0.87 -1.95
CA SER A 394 13.77 1.56 -1.20
C SER A 394 14.70 0.60 -0.45
N ALA A 395 15.94 1.01 -0.29
CA ALA A 395 16.92 0.39 0.58
C ALA A 395 17.70 1.48 1.32
N GLY A 396 18.00 1.26 2.60
CA GLY A 396 18.71 2.26 3.39
C GLY A 396 19.25 1.73 4.70
N ILE A 397 19.82 2.66 5.46
CA ILE A 397 20.39 2.41 6.79
C ILE A 397 19.82 3.42 7.76
N THR A 398 19.42 2.94 8.95
CA THR A 398 19.05 3.74 10.12
C THR A 398 20.19 3.74 11.11
N PHE A 399 20.58 4.92 11.61
CA PHE A 399 21.61 5.16 12.64
C PHE A 399 21.02 5.61 13.96
#